data_39f5d24db33054ca86ef88ed249930f6
#
_entry.id   39f5d24db33054ca86ef88ed249930f6
#
_cell.length_a   1.000
_cell.length_b   1.000
_cell.length_c   1.000
_cell.angle_alpha   90.00
_cell.angle_beta   90.00
_cell.angle_gamma   90.00
#
_symmetry.space_group_name_H-M   'P 1'
#
loop_
_entity.id
_entity.type
_entity.pdbx_description
1 polymer ?
#
loop_
_entity_poly.entity_id
_entity_poly.type
_entity_poly.pdbx_seq_one_letter_code
_entity_poly.pdbx_strand_id
1 'polypeptide(L)'
;MKIQIKTKEESRNAINRLGLNTVPEIFIEKHETDKMRQFMDTYKEELYVLRDADRSSSHYEYISSYEECVEKAKHFKGRVILAVSINTYKEKLLLGAIEIKGDVVRLCATENKALDHRTMYGGAEYNFETDIFDKNLSKIPELDFLYGYIVEHQLFDITVEFTIYDKCVGTKNERIIINEIRNY
;
A
#
# COMPACT_ATOMS: atom_id res chain seq x y z
N MET A 1 -17.42 5.69 -11.83
CA MET A 1 -18.10 5.32 -10.54
C MET A 1 -17.30 5.93 -9.40
N LYS A 2 -17.87 6.88 -8.61
CA LYS A 2 -17.15 7.42 -7.45
C LYS A 2 -17.03 6.33 -6.39
N ILE A 3 -15.83 5.80 -6.21
CA ILE A 3 -15.52 4.90 -5.09
C ILE A 3 -15.31 5.78 -3.85
N GLN A 4 -16.12 5.61 -2.80
CA GLN A 4 -15.84 6.26 -1.52
C GLN A 4 -14.99 5.33 -0.67
N ILE A 5 -13.77 5.78 -0.35
CA ILE A 5 -12.81 5.06 0.47
C ILE A 5 -12.49 5.89 1.71
N LYS A 6 -13.06 5.51 2.85
CA LYS A 6 -12.91 6.23 4.13
C LYS A 6 -12.00 5.51 5.11
N THR A 7 -11.87 4.19 4.97
CA THR A 7 -11.11 3.34 5.90
C THR A 7 -9.98 2.60 5.17
N LYS A 8 -9.02 2.08 5.94
CA LYS A 8 -7.96 1.20 5.39
C LYS A 8 -8.54 -0.10 4.83
N GLU A 9 -9.61 -0.62 5.45
CA GLU A 9 -10.30 -1.83 5.00
C GLU A 9 -11.02 -1.61 3.66
N GLU A 10 -11.69 -0.47 3.49
CA GLU A 10 -12.29 -0.10 2.20
C GLU A 10 -11.24 0.08 1.12
N SER A 11 -10.07 0.65 1.45
CA SER A 11 -8.92 0.73 0.54
C SER A 11 -8.48 -0.66 0.09
N ARG A 12 -8.28 -1.58 1.03
CA ARG A 12 -7.89 -2.96 0.72
C ARG A 12 -8.94 -3.67 -0.14
N ASN A 13 -10.21 -3.51 0.20
CA ASN A 13 -11.31 -4.08 -0.56
C ASN A 13 -11.37 -3.52 -2.00
N ALA A 14 -11.07 -2.23 -2.18
CA ALA A 14 -10.97 -1.61 -3.48
C ALA A 14 -9.80 -2.18 -4.29
N ILE A 15 -8.60 -2.29 -3.71
CA ILE A 15 -7.41 -2.89 -4.36
C ILE A 15 -7.71 -4.32 -4.81
N ASN A 16 -8.31 -5.15 -3.95
CA ASN A 16 -8.65 -6.53 -4.26
C ASN A 16 -9.71 -6.64 -5.37
N ARG A 17 -10.76 -5.79 -5.31
CA ARG A 17 -11.83 -5.76 -6.33
C ARG A 17 -11.31 -5.34 -7.69
N LEU A 18 -10.37 -4.42 -7.71
CA LEU A 18 -9.69 -3.98 -8.92
C LEU A 18 -8.66 -5.01 -9.42
N GLY A 19 -8.40 -6.08 -8.68
CA GLY A 19 -7.43 -7.09 -9.05
C GLY A 19 -5.97 -6.60 -9.04
N LEU A 20 -5.69 -5.51 -8.33
CA LEU A 20 -4.34 -4.95 -8.22
C LEU A 20 -3.48 -5.76 -7.24
N ASN A 21 -2.17 -5.76 -7.47
CA ASN A 21 -1.22 -6.46 -6.61
C ASN A 21 -1.00 -5.73 -5.28
N THR A 22 -0.91 -6.47 -4.20
CA THR A 22 -0.74 -5.94 -2.86
C THR A 22 0.01 -6.92 -1.95
N VAL A 23 0.40 -6.50 -0.74
CA VAL A 23 0.89 -7.43 0.28
C VAL A 23 -0.28 -8.22 0.88
N PRO A 24 -0.06 -9.47 1.29
CA PRO A 24 -1.01 -10.18 2.14
C PRO A 24 -1.28 -9.42 3.43
N GLU A 25 -2.56 -9.27 3.79
CA GLU A 25 -2.96 -8.70 5.09
C GLU A 25 -4.33 -9.19 5.53
N ILE A 26 -4.57 -9.15 6.84
CA ILE A 26 -5.87 -9.42 7.46
C ILE A 26 -6.25 -8.32 8.46
N PHE A 27 -7.55 -8.08 8.60
CA PHE A 27 -8.14 -7.19 9.59
C PHE A 27 -8.75 -8.04 10.70
N ILE A 28 -8.23 -7.91 11.92
CA ILE A 28 -8.57 -8.76 13.04
C ILE A 28 -8.77 -7.97 14.33
N GLU A 29 -9.55 -8.54 15.24
CA GLU A 29 -9.56 -8.07 16.62
C GLU A 29 -8.27 -8.52 17.33
N LYS A 30 -7.73 -7.69 18.22
CA LYS A 30 -6.45 -7.96 18.90
C LYS A 30 -6.42 -9.25 19.73
N HIS A 31 -7.57 -9.81 20.05
CA HIS A 31 -7.70 -11.07 20.80
C HIS A 31 -7.86 -12.31 19.89
N GLU A 32 -8.01 -12.13 18.59
CA GLU A 32 -8.15 -13.24 17.62
C GLU A 32 -6.80 -13.89 17.29
N THR A 33 -6.12 -14.39 18.32
CA THR A 33 -4.74 -14.91 18.23
C THR A 33 -4.61 -16.12 17.29
N ASP A 34 -5.64 -16.93 17.15
CA ASP A 34 -5.65 -18.07 16.22
C ASP A 34 -5.58 -17.59 14.77
N LYS A 35 -6.25 -16.49 14.40
CA LYS A 35 -6.17 -15.90 13.08
C LYS A 35 -4.78 -15.33 12.81
N MET A 36 -4.13 -14.72 13.82
CA MET A 36 -2.75 -14.26 13.71
C MET A 36 -1.82 -15.44 13.39
N ARG A 37 -1.92 -16.54 14.14
CA ARG A 37 -1.14 -17.76 13.90
C ARG A 37 -1.38 -18.30 12.50
N GLN A 38 -2.64 -18.50 12.11
CA GLN A 38 -2.98 -19.03 10.79
C GLN A 38 -2.41 -18.16 9.66
N PHE A 39 -2.46 -16.84 9.80
CA PHE A 39 -1.91 -15.92 8.82
C PHE A 39 -0.39 -16.09 8.71
N MET A 40 0.34 -16.07 9.83
CA MET A 40 1.80 -16.20 9.84
C MET A 40 2.25 -17.58 9.35
N ASP A 41 1.54 -18.67 9.69
CA ASP A 41 1.82 -20.02 9.22
C ASP A 41 1.56 -20.18 7.71
N THR A 42 0.64 -19.39 7.16
CA THR A 42 0.32 -19.39 5.72
C THR A 42 1.42 -18.73 4.91
N TYR A 43 1.89 -17.56 5.32
CA TYR A 43 2.82 -16.76 4.52
C TYR A 43 4.29 -17.00 4.86
N LYS A 44 4.63 -17.39 6.10
CA LYS A 44 5.98 -17.77 6.56
C LYS A 44 7.08 -16.77 6.21
N GLU A 45 6.78 -15.49 6.36
CA GLU A 45 7.71 -14.40 6.05
C GLU A 45 8.61 -14.08 7.25
N GLU A 46 9.75 -13.45 6.97
CA GLU A 46 10.71 -13.05 8.01
C GLU A 46 10.24 -11.85 8.84
N LEU A 47 9.39 -10.99 8.23
CA LEU A 47 8.96 -9.74 8.83
C LEU A 47 7.51 -9.42 8.50
N TYR A 48 6.75 -9.14 9.54
CA TYR A 48 5.38 -8.65 9.46
C TYR A 48 5.28 -7.25 10.04
N VAL A 49 4.14 -6.60 9.81
CA VAL A 49 3.78 -5.36 10.45
C VAL A 49 2.39 -5.46 11.06
N LEU A 50 2.28 -5.05 12.30
CA LEU A 50 1.02 -4.80 12.99
C LEU A 50 0.77 -3.30 12.96
N ARG A 51 -0.41 -2.89 12.52
CA ARG A 51 -0.77 -1.48 12.47
C ARG A 51 -2.22 -1.28 12.87
N ASP A 52 -2.53 -0.09 13.37
CA ASP A 52 -3.88 0.27 13.72
C ASP A 52 -4.78 0.26 12.47
N ALA A 53 -5.96 -0.34 12.57
CA ALA A 53 -6.95 -0.32 11.51
C ALA A 53 -7.61 1.05 11.35
N ASP A 54 -7.57 1.89 12.40
CA ASP A 54 -8.03 3.27 12.33
C ASP A 54 -7.13 4.09 11.41
N ARG A 55 -7.74 4.81 10.47
CA ARG A 55 -7.02 5.64 9.50
C ARG A 55 -6.34 6.85 10.14
N SER A 56 -6.88 7.36 11.23
CA SER A 56 -6.30 8.49 11.97
C SER A 56 -5.03 8.13 12.73
N SER A 57 -4.80 6.84 12.97
CA SER A 57 -3.63 6.34 13.69
C SER A 57 -2.48 6.01 12.75
N SER A 58 -1.28 6.48 13.11
CA SER A 58 -0.01 6.12 12.46
C SER A 58 0.77 5.06 13.24
N HIS A 59 0.18 4.48 14.32
CA HIS A 59 0.84 3.48 15.14
C HIS A 59 1.03 2.17 14.38
N TYR A 60 2.26 1.67 14.37
CA TYR A 60 2.61 0.38 13.81
C TYR A 60 3.79 -0.24 14.57
N GLU A 61 3.86 -1.56 14.53
CA GLU A 61 4.91 -2.37 15.15
C GLU A 61 5.41 -3.42 14.14
N TYR A 62 6.72 -3.58 14.03
CA TYR A 62 7.30 -4.70 13.29
C TYR A 62 7.34 -5.95 14.15
N ILE A 63 7.15 -7.11 13.54
CA ILE A 63 7.00 -8.41 14.19
C ILE A 63 7.76 -9.47 13.42
N SER A 64 8.50 -10.31 14.14
CA SER A 64 9.27 -11.43 13.58
C SER A 64 8.78 -12.80 14.07
N SER A 65 7.91 -12.84 15.10
CA SER A 65 7.38 -14.09 15.65
C SER A 65 5.91 -13.96 16.06
N TYR A 66 5.25 -15.10 16.19
CA TYR A 66 3.88 -15.15 16.68
C TYR A 66 3.74 -14.62 18.11
N GLU A 67 4.66 -14.99 18.99
CA GLU A 67 4.67 -14.55 20.39
C GLU A 67 4.78 -13.03 20.48
N GLU A 68 5.65 -12.45 19.67
CA GLU A 68 5.81 -11.00 19.54
C GLU A 68 4.54 -10.35 18.99
N CYS A 69 3.86 -10.99 18.02
CA CYS A 69 2.60 -10.52 17.46
C CYS A 69 1.52 -10.40 18.55
N VAL A 70 1.32 -11.47 19.32
CA VAL A 70 0.34 -11.50 20.38
C VAL A 70 0.63 -10.46 21.48
N GLU A 71 1.90 -10.30 21.84
CA GLU A 71 2.29 -9.32 22.87
C GLU A 71 2.06 -7.89 22.40
N LYS A 72 2.56 -7.55 21.19
CA LYS A 72 2.43 -6.20 20.65
C LYS A 72 1.00 -5.83 20.27
N ALA A 73 0.15 -6.80 19.91
CA ALA A 73 -1.27 -6.55 19.65
C ALA A 73 -1.98 -5.91 20.85
N LYS A 74 -1.53 -6.15 22.08
CA LYS A 74 -2.09 -5.55 23.29
C LYS A 74 -1.91 -4.03 23.36
N HIS A 75 -0.91 -3.49 22.68
CA HIS A 75 -0.62 -2.05 22.64
C HIS A 75 -1.65 -1.25 21.82
N PHE A 76 -2.42 -1.93 20.97
CA PHE A 76 -3.44 -1.29 20.14
C PHE A 76 -4.77 -1.16 20.89
N LYS A 77 -5.51 -0.09 20.60
CA LYS A 77 -6.79 0.17 21.26
C LYS A 77 -7.95 -0.62 20.65
N GLY A 78 -7.94 -0.81 19.35
CA GLY A 78 -9.02 -1.40 18.57
C GLY A 78 -8.57 -2.57 17.69
N ARG A 79 -9.23 -2.70 16.54
CA ARG A 79 -8.86 -3.64 15.49
C ARG A 79 -7.47 -3.34 14.96
N VAL A 80 -6.77 -4.38 14.56
CA VAL A 80 -5.43 -4.28 13.97
C VAL A 80 -5.41 -4.87 12.56
N ILE A 81 -4.44 -4.40 11.77
CA ILE A 81 -4.07 -4.99 10.50
C ILE A 81 -2.78 -5.75 10.73
N LEU A 82 -2.80 -7.06 10.53
CA LEU A 82 -1.58 -7.87 10.42
C LEU A 82 -1.27 -8.07 8.95
N ALA A 83 -0.11 -7.64 8.52
CA ALA A 83 0.31 -7.69 7.13
C ALA A 83 1.74 -8.22 6.99
N VAL A 84 2.06 -8.83 5.86
CA VAL A 84 3.45 -9.03 5.45
C VAL A 84 4.08 -7.66 5.26
N SER A 85 5.25 -7.45 5.85
CA SER A 85 5.93 -6.16 5.73
C SER A 85 6.46 -5.96 4.31
N ILE A 86 6.20 -4.79 3.73
CA ILE A 86 6.84 -4.40 2.47
C ILE A 86 8.38 -4.35 2.58
N ASN A 87 8.92 -4.27 3.80
CA ASN A 87 10.36 -4.31 4.04
C ASN A 87 10.95 -5.73 3.96
N THR A 88 10.12 -6.79 3.98
CA THR A 88 10.54 -8.17 3.66
C THR A 88 11.12 -8.24 2.25
N TYR A 89 10.55 -7.48 1.33
CA TYR A 89 11.01 -7.41 -0.05
C TYR A 89 12.18 -6.41 -0.14
N LYS A 90 13.40 -6.91 -0.25
CA LYS A 90 14.64 -6.13 -0.03
C LYS A 90 14.98 -5.13 -1.16
N GLU A 91 14.45 -5.28 -2.34
CA GLU A 91 14.92 -4.58 -3.54
C GLU A 91 13.88 -3.59 -4.06
N LYS A 92 13.49 -2.62 -3.21
CA LYS A 92 12.67 -1.50 -3.63
C LYS A 92 13.43 -0.63 -4.62
N LEU A 93 12.83 -0.37 -5.78
CA LEU A 93 13.36 0.58 -6.77
C LEU A 93 12.77 1.96 -6.58
N LEU A 94 11.45 2.04 -6.43
CA LEU A 94 10.73 3.29 -6.35
C LEU A 94 9.55 3.14 -5.38
N LEU A 95 9.28 4.16 -4.60
CA LEU A 95 8.04 4.28 -3.85
C LEU A 95 7.38 5.63 -4.14
N GLY A 96 6.06 5.66 -4.18
CA GLY A 96 5.39 6.88 -4.62
C GLY A 96 3.88 6.87 -4.46
N ALA A 97 3.29 7.97 -4.92
CA ALA A 97 1.85 8.12 -5.07
C ALA A 97 1.49 8.79 -6.38
N ILE A 98 0.41 8.32 -6.99
CA ILE A 98 -0.28 9.00 -8.08
C ILE A 98 -1.53 9.63 -7.49
N GLU A 99 -1.67 10.94 -7.65
CA GLU A 99 -2.86 11.68 -7.27
C GLU A 99 -3.59 12.09 -8.53
N ILE A 100 -4.89 11.82 -8.60
CA ILE A 100 -5.76 12.27 -9.69
C ILE A 100 -6.87 13.11 -9.11
N LYS A 101 -6.90 14.38 -9.52
CA LYS A 101 -7.91 15.35 -9.08
C LYS A 101 -8.49 16.08 -10.29
N GLY A 102 -9.74 15.76 -10.64
CA GLY A 102 -10.31 16.21 -11.91
C GLY A 102 -9.45 15.72 -13.07
N ASP A 103 -8.97 16.66 -13.90
CA ASP A 103 -8.14 16.38 -15.07
C ASP A 103 -6.63 16.48 -14.79
N VAL A 104 -6.23 16.70 -13.54
CA VAL A 104 -4.83 16.85 -13.15
C VAL A 104 -4.33 15.58 -12.51
N VAL A 105 -3.17 15.12 -12.98
CA VAL A 105 -2.41 13.99 -12.45
C VAL A 105 -1.12 14.49 -11.84
N ARG A 106 -0.86 14.10 -10.59
CA ARG A 106 0.42 14.35 -9.92
C ARG A 106 1.09 13.05 -9.58
N LEU A 107 2.35 12.94 -9.92
CA LEU A 107 3.23 11.85 -9.52
C LEU A 107 4.26 12.38 -8.52
N CYS A 108 4.23 11.83 -7.31
CA CYS A 108 5.25 11.98 -6.30
C CYS A 108 5.95 10.65 -6.10
N ALA A 109 7.25 10.57 -6.32
CA ALA A 109 7.98 9.31 -6.15
C ALA A 109 9.42 9.56 -5.69
N THR A 110 10.04 8.55 -5.09
CA THR A 110 11.45 8.61 -4.66
C THR A 110 12.12 7.24 -4.78
N GLU A 111 13.38 7.22 -5.17
CA GLU A 111 14.26 6.06 -5.12
C GLU A 111 14.91 5.86 -3.75
N ASN A 112 14.72 6.78 -2.82
CA ASN A 112 15.29 6.70 -1.49
C ASN A 112 14.62 5.59 -0.66
N LYS A 113 15.30 4.46 -0.55
CA LYS A 113 14.82 3.24 0.13
C LYS A 113 14.60 3.41 1.64
N ALA A 114 15.17 4.45 2.24
CA ALA A 114 15.01 4.76 3.67
C ALA A 114 13.74 5.54 3.98
N LEU A 115 13.11 6.14 2.95
CA LEU A 115 11.87 6.88 3.13
C LEU A 115 10.66 5.93 3.12
N ASP A 116 9.68 6.26 3.92
CA ASP A 116 8.35 5.66 3.87
C ASP A 116 7.37 6.62 3.14
N HIS A 117 6.16 6.14 2.86
CA HIS A 117 5.16 6.93 2.15
C HIS A 117 4.76 8.23 2.87
N ARG A 118 5.04 8.38 4.18
CA ARG A 118 4.72 9.57 4.96
C ARG A 118 5.63 10.74 4.64
N THR A 119 6.82 10.47 4.13
CA THR A 119 7.82 11.49 3.77
C THR A 119 7.66 12.01 2.35
N MET A 120 6.79 11.43 1.54
CA MET A 120 6.65 11.77 0.13
C MET A 120 6.16 13.20 -0.12
N TYR A 121 5.36 13.75 0.78
CA TYR A 121 4.84 15.12 0.62
C TYR A 121 5.85 16.23 0.91
N GLY A 122 7.08 15.88 1.35
CA GLY A 122 8.10 16.85 1.78
C GLY A 122 9.49 16.70 1.15
N GLY A 123 9.72 15.80 0.20
CA GLY A 123 11.09 15.56 -0.30
C GLY A 123 11.20 14.56 -1.44
N ALA A 124 10.12 14.30 -2.19
CA ALA A 124 10.16 13.41 -3.33
C ALA A 124 11.00 13.98 -4.48
N GLU A 125 11.90 13.15 -5.03
CA GLU A 125 12.78 13.50 -6.15
C GLU A 125 12.02 13.63 -7.48
N TYR A 126 10.85 12.97 -7.59
CA TYR A 126 9.98 13.02 -8.75
C TYR A 126 8.68 13.73 -8.40
N ASN A 127 8.63 15.03 -8.61
CA ASN A 127 7.39 15.79 -8.61
C ASN A 127 7.04 16.09 -10.05
N PHE A 128 6.00 15.46 -10.53
CA PHE A 128 5.50 15.66 -11.88
C PHE A 128 4.01 15.95 -11.84
N GLU A 129 3.56 16.97 -12.55
CA GLU A 129 2.16 17.31 -12.72
C GLU A 129 1.86 17.41 -14.20
N THR A 130 0.80 16.76 -14.65
CA THR A 130 0.35 16.77 -16.04
C THR A 130 -1.16 16.64 -16.16
N ASP A 131 -1.66 16.80 -17.38
CA ASP A 131 -3.03 16.53 -17.73
C ASP A 131 -3.28 15.01 -17.80
N ILE A 132 -4.48 14.56 -17.43
CA ILE A 132 -4.89 13.14 -17.47
C ILE A 132 -4.79 12.53 -18.87
N PHE A 133 -4.76 13.34 -19.92
CA PHE A 133 -4.64 12.90 -21.32
C PHE A 133 -3.19 12.77 -21.79
N ASP A 134 -2.21 13.12 -20.97
CA ASP A 134 -0.79 12.93 -21.32
C ASP A 134 -0.45 11.43 -21.29
N LYS A 135 0.01 10.93 -22.43
CA LYS A 135 0.36 9.52 -22.60
C LYS A 135 1.78 9.16 -22.10
N ASN A 136 2.55 10.18 -21.70
CA ASN A 136 3.95 10.01 -21.33
C ASN A 136 4.17 10.27 -19.82
N LEU A 137 3.38 9.62 -18.97
CA LEU A 137 3.46 9.86 -17.53
C LEU A 137 4.84 9.50 -16.97
N SER A 138 5.45 8.43 -17.45
CA SER A 138 6.79 8.07 -17.03
C SER A 138 7.48 7.13 -18.03
N LYS A 139 8.82 7.00 -17.89
CA LYS A 139 9.60 5.98 -18.59
C LYS A 139 9.60 4.63 -17.86
N ILE A 140 8.84 4.50 -16.79
CA ILE A 140 8.75 3.31 -15.94
C ILE A 140 7.50 2.54 -16.34
N PRO A 141 7.61 1.35 -16.94
CA PRO A 141 6.48 0.59 -17.49
C PRO A 141 5.39 0.30 -16.45
N GLU A 142 5.76 0.05 -15.20
CA GLU A 142 4.82 -0.23 -14.12
C GLU A 142 3.94 0.99 -13.78
N LEU A 143 4.48 2.20 -13.91
CA LEU A 143 3.71 3.44 -13.70
C LEU A 143 2.78 3.74 -14.86
N ASP A 144 3.23 3.50 -16.10
CA ASP A 144 2.37 3.64 -17.28
C ASP A 144 1.22 2.64 -17.22
N PHE A 145 1.49 1.40 -16.81
CA PHE A 145 0.45 0.40 -16.58
C PHE A 145 -0.55 0.85 -15.51
N LEU A 146 -0.07 1.27 -14.34
CA LEU A 146 -0.93 1.72 -13.24
C LEU A 146 -1.76 2.93 -13.65
N TYR A 147 -1.17 3.89 -14.33
CA TYR A 147 -1.85 5.08 -14.81
C TYR A 147 -2.93 4.72 -15.85
N GLY A 148 -2.58 3.92 -16.85
CA GLY A 148 -3.53 3.43 -17.85
C GLY A 148 -4.72 2.70 -17.20
N TYR A 149 -4.42 1.85 -16.20
CA TYR A 149 -5.43 1.13 -15.43
C TYR A 149 -6.39 2.08 -14.69
N ILE A 150 -5.83 3.11 -14.02
CA ILE A 150 -6.63 4.11 -13.29
C ILE A 150 -7.59 4.86 -14.24
N VAL A 151 -7.08 5.27 -15.41
CA VAL A 151 -7.87 5.98 -16.43
C VAL A 151 -8.96 5.09 -17.01
N GLU A 152 -8.64 3.85 -17.38
CA GLU A 152 -9.59 2.87 -17.93
C GLU A 152 -10.75 2.59 -16.97
N HIS A 153 -10.44 2.47 -15.66
CA HIS A 153 -11.46 2.21 -14.63
C HIS A 153 -12.11 3.48 -14.09
N GLN A 154 -11.80 4.65 -14.67
CA GLN A 154 -12.37 5.96 -14.30
C GLN A 154 -12.26 6.24 -12.79
N LEU A 155 -11.09 5.97 -12.22
CA LEU A 155 -10.79 6.19 -10.81
C LEU A 155 -10.28 7.63 -10.62
N PHE A 156 -11.20 8.57 -10.49
CA PHE A 156 -10.89 9.99 -10.28
C PHE A 156 -11.08 10.41 -8.84
N ASP A 157 -10.49 11.53 -8.47
CA ASP A 157 -10.48 12.09 -7.10
C ASP A 157 -9.89 11.09 -6.07
N ILE A 158 -8.78 10.46 -6.45
CA ILE A 158 -8.08 9.48 -5.61
C ILE A 158 -6.57 9.73 -5.54
N THR A 159 -5.98 9.20 -4.48
CA THR A 159 -4.54 8.96 -4.36
C THR A 159 -4.30 7.46 -4.33
N VAL A 160 -3.35 6.98 -5.13
CA VAL A 160 -2.88 5.59 -5.14
C VAL A 160 -1.43 5.57 -4.69
N GLU A 161 -1.17 4.99 -3.52
CA GLU A 161 0.19 4.78 -3.01
C GLU A 161 0.73 3.44 -3.51
N PHE A 162 1.96 3.44 -4.01
CA PHE A 162 2.59 2.26 -4.62
C PHE A 162 4.05 2.08 -4.19
N THR A 163 4.56 0.87 -4.38
CA THR A 163 5.99 0.54 -4.33
C THR A 163 6.35 -0.35 -5.50
N ILE A 164 7.42 -0.03 -6.21
CA ILE A 164 7.98 -0.85 -7.30
C ILE A 164 9.23 -1.56 -6.79
N TYR A 165 9.35 -2.84 -7.12
CA TYR A 165 10.46 -3.71 -6.75
C TYR A 165 11.25 -4.17 -7.96
N ASP A 166 12.49 -4.60 -7.74
CA ASP A 166 13.34 -5.19 -8.77
C ASP A 166 12.81 -6.53 -9.28
N LYS A 167 12.07 -7.24 -8.44
CA LYS A 167 11.45 -8.54 -8.75
C LYS A 167 9.96 -8.56 -8.48
N CYS A 168 9.28 -9.58 -9.01
CA CYS A 168 7.87 -9.80 -8.76
C CYS A 168 7.63 -10.27 -7.32
N VAL A 169 6.67 -9.65 -6.64
CA VAL A 169 6.34 -9.86 -5.22
C VAL A 169 4.83 -9.67 -4.98
N GLY A 170 4.38 -9.91 -3.77
CA GLY A 170 3.00 -9.68 -3.38
C GLY A 170 2.02 -10.77 -3.82
N THR A 171 0.73 -10.48 -3.67
CA THR A 171 -0.36 -11.45 -3.89
C THR A 171 -0.53 -11.87 -5.35
N LYS A 172 -0.11 -11.04 -6.31
CA LYS A 172 -0.19 -11.30 -7.76
C LYS A 172 1.16 -11.61 -8.39
N ASN A 173 2.24 -11.58 -7.60
CA ASN A 173 3.59 -11.81 -8.11
C ASN A 173 3.96 -10.84 -9.26
N GLU A 174 3.79 -9.56 -9.02
CA GLU A 174 4.11 -8.45 -9.93
C GLU A 174 5.16 -7.53 -9.31
N ARG A 175 5.83 -6.71 -10.15
CA ARG A 175 6.86 -5.78 -9.66
C ARG A 175 6.30 -4.57 -8.93
N ILE A 176 5.03 -4.22 -9.14
CA ILE A 176 4.36 -3.12 -8.45
C ILE A 176 3.42 -3.65 -7.36
N ILE A 177 3.49 -3.05 -6.18
CA ILE A 177 2.55 -3.25 -5.08
C ILE A 177 1.76 -1.97 -4.85
N ILE A 178 0.45 -2.09 -4.75
CA ILE A 178 -0.42 -1.02 -4.31
C ILE A 178 -0.56 -1.10 -2.79
N ASN A 179 -0.12 -0.05 -2.11
CA ASN A 179 -0.11 0.01 -0.66
C ASN A 179 -1.43 0.53 -0.10
N GLU A 180 -1.96 1.59 -0.72
CA GLU A 180 -3.22 2.21 -0.31
C GLU A 180 -3.89 2.94 -1.49
N ILE A 181 -5.22 2.95 -1.49
CA ILE A 181 -6.05 3.85 -2.32
C ILE A 181 -6.90 4.67 -1.37
N ARG A 182 -6.99 5.97 -1.60
CA ARG A 182 -7.82 6.87 -0.79
C ARG A 182 -8.45 7.96 -1.63
N ASN A 183 -9.60 8.47 -1.20
CA ASN A 183 -10.17 9.69 -1.75
C ASN A 183 -9.47 10.94 -1.17
N TYR A 184 -9.56 12.03 -1.92
CA TYR A 184 -9.25 13.36 -1.42
C TYR A 184 -10.23 13.81 -0.35
#